data_f8e488775139b69da293f5328618254a
#
_entry.id   f8e488775139b69da293f5328618254a
#
_cell.length_a   1.000
_cell.length_b   1.000
_cell.length_c   1.000
_cell.angle_alpha   90.00
_cell.angle_beta   90.00
_cell.angle_gamma   90.00
#
_symmetry.space_group_name_H-M   'P 1'
#
loop_
_entity.id
_entity.type
_entity.pdbx_description
1 polymer ?
#
loop_
_entity_poly.entity_id
_entity_poly.type
_entity_poly.pdbx_seq_one_letter_code
_entity_poly.pdbx_strand_id
1 'polypeptide(L)'
;MLHHTNIGRRQGRILSLLLGCLLLVAVALRCEAQINLVPNPSMEENVACPVTFGFAGFSKPMHWEKWEESPEYFHECAGSLGGVDTLIGVPQNGFGYQYAYHGQAYIGMMTYGAGAGGSSFREYAGCQLLEPLVPGTTYYLSFWTNLAVGGSYWPTRTASNNVGMLFTMEHNIWEGNSGPPFGLRNYAHLYSEEVIADPDEWVQVSGSFVADSAYAYLVLGNFFSNALTDTITVLPGLSLGAYYFIDAVCVTTSHAGCDFATGFSKPENDELPLYPNPASDHIVLEHAGGGSWEVHDMLGRHVANGRVVGDRLVLPTTSWPQGQYVLSVRKEKQVVQRRFNVMH
;
A
#
# COMPACT_ATOMS: atom_id res chain seq x y z
N MET A 1 64.62 -41.05 34.31
CA MET A 1 64.70 -39.72 33.64
C MET A 1 63.44 -39.48 32.84
N LEU A 2 62.69 -38.52 33.30
CA LEU A 2 61.76 -37.64 32.56
C LEU A 2 60.87 -38.22 31.46
N HIS A 3 59.68 -38.60 31.84
CA HIS A 3 58.47 -38.48 30.99
C HIS A 3 57.49 -37.54 31.67
N HIS A 4 57.60 -36.25 31.42
CA HIS A 4 56.59 -35.27 31.77
C HIS A 4 56.26 -34.42 30.54
N THR A 5 54.94 -34.09 30.43
CA THR A 5 54.38 -33.01 29.60
C THR A 5 53.95 -33.32 28.20
N ASN A 6 52.76 -33.91 28.04
CA ASN A 6 51.95 -33.64 26.84
C ASN A 6 50.43 -33.68 27.09
N ILE A 7 49.97 -33.77 28.34
CA ILE A 7 48.54 -33.86 28.66
C ILE A 7 47.87 -32.47 28.72
N GLY A 8 48.59 -31.43 29.17
CA GLY A 8 48.01 -30.08 29.36
C GLY A 8 47.68 -29.32 28.07
N ARG A 9 48.43 -29.58 26.98
CA ARG A 9 48.16 -28.89 25.68
C ARG A 9 46.96 -29.43 24.91
N ARG A 10 46.60 -30.70 25.09
CA ARG A 10 45.42 -31.30 24.46
C ARG A 10 44.11 -30.85 25.13
N GLN A 11 44.07 -30.70 26.45
CA GLN A 11 42.89 -30.25 27.17
C GLN A 11 42.53 -28.79 26.89
N GLY A 12 43.52 -27.88 26.74
CA GLY A 12 43.27 -26.47 26.39
C GLY A 12 42.72 -26.29 24.96
N ARG A 13 43.14 -27.14 24.02
CA ARG A 13 42.66 -27.10 22.65
C ARG A 13 41.21 -27.63 22.50
N ILE A 14 40.86 -28.66 23.27
CA ILE A 14 39.49 -29.22 23.31
C ILE A 14 38.52 -28.24 23.98
N LEU A 15 38.95 -27.58 25.03
CA LEU A 15 38.14 -26.56 25.72
C LEU A 15 37.89 -25.32 24.84
N SER A 16 38.90 -24.86 24.09
CA SER A 16 38.79 -23.75 23.15
C SER A 16 37.88 -24.08 21.93
N LEU A 17 37.91 -25.32 21.45
CA LEU A 17 37.03 -25.80 20.38
C LEU A 17 35.56 -25.91 20.86
N LEU A 18 35.32 -26.41 22.04
CA LEU A 18 33.99 -26.49 22.64
C LEU A 18 33.40 -25.11 22.95
N LEU A 19 34.22 -24.16 23.42
CA LEU A 19 33.78 -22.77 23.62
C LEU A 19 33.48 -22.06 22.31
N GLY A 20 34.27 -22.32 21.26
CA GLY A 20 34.01 -21.78 19.90
C GLY A 20 32.74 -22.34 19.27
N CYS A 21 32.46 -23.64 19.44
CA CYS A 21 31.21 -24.27 18.99
C CYS A 21 29.96 -23.78 19.78
N LEU A 22 30.09 -23.56 21.08
CA LEU A 22 29.01 -22.99 21.89
C LEU A 22 28.69 -21.54 21.50
N LEU A 23 29.68 -20.72 21.18
CA LEU A 23 29.51 -19.36 20.70
C LEU A 23 28.87 -19.32 19.29
N LEU A 24 29.24 -20.24 18.41
CA LEU A 24 28.64 -20.37 17.08
C LEU A 24 27.17 -20.83 17.14
N VAL A 25 26.83 -21.74 18.03
CA VAL A 25 25.44 -22.19 18.26
C VAL A 25 24.61 -21.08 18.89
N ALA A 26 25.16 -20.27 19.80
CA ALA A 26 24.44 -19.14 20.40
C ALA A 26 24.18 -17.99 19.42
N VAL A 27 25.03 -17.82 18.39
CA VAL A 27 24.81 -16.84 17.32
C VAL A 27 23.81 -17.36 16.27
N ALA A 28 23.78 -18.66 16.02
CA ALA A 28 22.82 -19.25 15.06
C ALA A 28 21.37 -19.28 15.57
N LEU A 29 21.13 -19.13 16.88
CA LEU A 29 19.78 -19.16 17.48
C LEU A 29 19.09 -17.80 17.54
N ARG A 30 19.65 -16.75 16.91
CA ARG A 30 19.01 -15.42 16.86
C ARG A 30 18.55 -14.98 15.48
N CYS A 31 18.32 -15.89 14.57
CA CYS A 31 17.53 -15.60 13.39
C CYS A 31 16.06 -15.90 13.71
N GLU A 32 15.44 -15.09 14.57
CA GLU A 32 14.00 -15.03 14.62
C GLU A 32 13.58 -14.49 13.24
N ALA A 33 12.96 -15.37 12.46
CA ALA A 33 12.29 -14.94 11.24
C ALA A 33 11.31 -13.85 11.65
N GLN A 34 11.44 -12.67 11.06
CA GLN A 34 10.56 -11.55 11.27
C GLN A 34 9.16 -11.96 10.76
N ILE A 35 8.27 -12.30 11.70
CA ILE A 35 6.93 -12.77 11.37
C ILE A 35 6.01 -11.55 11.29
N ASN A 36 5.43 -11.33 10.12
CA ASN A 36 4.26 -10.46 9.98
C ASN A 36 3.02 -11.26 10.38
N LEU A 37 2.28 -10.79 11.36
CA LEU A 37 1.05 -11.47 11.83
C LEU A 37 -0.15 -11.24 10.91
N VAL A 38 -0.03 -10.39 9.90
CA VAL A 38 -1.07 -10.14 8.90
C VAL A 38 -0.98 -11.21 7.81
N PRO A 39 -2.00 -12.03 7.58
CA PRO A 39 -2.01 -12.95 6.45
C PRO A 39 -2.19 -12.15 5.15
N ASN A 40 -1.51 -12.57 4.08
CA ASN A 40 -1.60 -11.91 2.76
C ASN A 40 -1.46 -10.38 2.87
N PRO A 41 -0.36 -9.87 3.41
CA PRO A 41 -0.25 -8.48 3.87
C PRO A 41 -0.19 -7.43 2.76
N SER A 42 0.12 -7.82 1.53
CA SER A 42 0.09 -6.97 0.33
C SER A 42 -0.94 -7.43 -0.71
N MET A 43 -1.94 -8.21 -0.28
CA MET A 43 -3.14 -8.56 -1.07
C MET A 43 -2.86 -9.37 -2.34
N GLU A 44 -1.67 -9.98 -2.48
CA GLU A 44 -1.23 -10.69 -3.69
C GLU A 44 -1.94 -12.04 -3.89
N GLU A 45 -2.37 -12.68 -2.79
CA GLU A 45 -3.05 -13.96 -2.86
C GLU A 45 -4.55 -13.76 -3.07
N ASN A 46 -5.07 -14.32 -4.16
CA ASN A 46 -6.49 -14.32 -4.49
C ASN A 46 -6.93 -15.69 -5.01
N VAL A 47 -8.22 -15.95 -4.98
CA VAL A 47 -8.81 -17.20 -5.54
C VAL A 47 -8.97 -17.07 -7.05
N ALA A 48 -9.31 -15.88 -7.53
CA ALA A 48 -9.50 -15.56 -8.92
C ALA A 48 -9.29 -14.04 -9.12
N CYS A 49 -8.97 -13.66 -10.34
CA CYS A 49 -8.92 -12.25 -10.73
C CYS A 49 -10.25 -11.55 -10.40
N PRO A 50 -10.23 -10.36 -9.77
CA PRO A 50 -11.46 -9.67 -9.41
C PRO A 50 -12.23 -9.24 -10.67
N VAL A 51 -13.56 -9.35 -10.62
CA VAL A 51 -14.46 -9.06 -11.73
C VAL A 51 -15.61 -8.12 -11.37
N THR A 52 -15.72 -7.72 -10.11
CA THR A 52 -16.76 -6.82 -9.61
C THR A 52 -16.22 -5.85 -8.58
N PHE A 53 -16.92 -4.74 -8.38
CA PHE A 53 -16.70 -3.85 -7.24
C PHE A 53 -17.05 -4.51 -5.92
N GLY A 54 -16.39 -4.03 -4.87
CA GLY A 54 -16.56 -4.49 -3.50
C GLY A 54 -15.96 -5.87 -3.25
N PHE A 55 -15.79 -6.20 -1.99
CA PHE A 55 -15.42 -7.56 -1.58
C PHE A 55 -16.63 -8.48 -1.73
N ALA A 56 -16.84 -9.02 -2.93
CA ALA A 56 -17.96 -9.88 -3.26
C ALA A 56 -17.50 -11.18 -3.88
N GLY A 57 -17.95 -12.32 -3.35
CA GLY A 57 -17.59 -13.63 -3.86
C GLY A 57 -16.06 -13.85 -3.85
N PHE A 58 -15.47 -14.06 -5.03
CA PHE A 58 -14.02 -14.22 -5.22
C PHE A 58 -13.29 -12.91 -5.53
N SER A 59 -13.99 -11.79 -5.68
CA SER A 59 -13.40 -10.46 -5.93
C SER A 59 -12.89 -9.85 -4.63
N LYS A 60 -12.04 -10.55 -3.91
CA LYS A 60 -11.38 -10.08 -2.70
C LYS A 60 -10.02 -10.79 -2.52
N PRO A 61 -9.07 -10.18 -1.80
CA PRO A 61 -7.85 -10.88 -1.42
C PRO A 61 -8.17 -12.04 -0.48
N MET A 62 -7.39 -13.13 -0.56
CA MET A 62 -7.51 -14.21 0.42
C MET A 62 -7.24 -13.70 1.82
N HIS A 63 -7.97 -14.23 2.81
CA HIS A 63 -7.91 -13.86 4.23
C HIS A 63 -8.47 -12.49 4.61
N TRP A 64 -8.81 -11.63 3.63
CA TRP A 64 -9.42 -10.34 3.87
C TRP A 64 -10.92 -10.39 3.65
N GLU A 65 -11.65 -9.65 4.45
CA GLU A 65 -13.10 -9.56 4.42
C GLU A 65 -13.57 -8.11 4.55
N LYS A 66 -14.73 -7.81 4.00
CA LYS A 66 -15.41 -6.55 4.31
C LYS A 66 -15.92 -6.61 5.74
N TRP A 67 -15.71 -5.55 6.50
CA TRP A 67 -16.25 -5.43 7.84
C TRP A 67 -17.46 -4.51 7.89
N GLU A 68 -17.50 -3.53 7.02
CA GLU A 68 -18.66 -2.66 6.79
C GLU A 68 -18.58 -2.09 5.38
N GLU A 69 -19.73 -1.94 4.74
CA GLU A 69 -19.91 -1.41 3.38
C GLU A 69 -19.14 -2.21 2.31
N SER A 70 -18.46 -1.58 1.36
CA SER A 70 -17.97 -2.23 0.16
C SER A 70 -16.55 -1.81 -0.23
N PRO A 71 -15.52 -2.06 0.59
CA PRO A 71 -14.14 -1.82 0.17
C PRO A 71 -13.83 -2.59 -1.12
N GLU A 72 -12.97 -2.05 -1.98
CA GLU A 72 -12.63 -2.62 -3.27
C GLU A 72 -11.29 -3.36 -3.25
N TYR A 73 -11.18 -4.36 -4.13
CA TYR A 73 -9.93 -5.07 -4.43
C TYR A 73 -9.49 -4.75 -5.85
N PHE A 74 -8.26 -4.25 -5.97
CA PHE A 74 -7.62 -3.87 -7.23
C PHE A 74 -6.47 -4.82 -7.53
N HIS A 75 -6.39 -5.25 -8.81
CA HIS A 75 -5.33 -6.18 -9.23
C HIS A 75 -4.98 -5.98 -10.71
N GLU A 76 -3.70 -6.09 -11.08
CA GLU A 76 -3.24 -5.95 -12.48
C GLU A 76 -3.96 -6.90 -13.44
N CYS A 77 -4.34 -8.10 -13.00
CA CYS A 77 -5.04 -9.06 -13.86
C CYS A 77 -6.42 -8.57 -14.31
N ALA A 78 -7.10 -7.71 -13.57
CA ALA A 78 -8.40 -7.18 -13.93
C ALA A 78 -8.33 -6.28 -15.18
N GLY A 79 -7.22 -5.54 -15.36
CA GLY A 79 -6.99 -4.71 -16.53
C GLY A 79 -6.79 -5.48 -17.84
N SER A 80 -6.50 -6.78 -17.77
CA SER A 80 -6.23 -7.64 -18.95
C SER A 80 -7.44 -8.42 -19.46
N LEU A 81 -8.59 -8.36 -18.79
CA LEU A 81 -9.80 -9.11 -19.14
C LEU A 81 -10.63 -8.52 -20.30
N GLY A 82 -9.98 -7.78 -21.19
CA GLY A 82 -10.56 -7.49 -22.52
C GLY A 82 -11.72 -6.50 -22.54
N GLY A 83 -11.54 -5.33 -21.98
CA GLY A 83 -12.28 -4.14 -22.45
C GLY A 83 -13.48 -3.70 -21.65
N VAL A 84 -13.76 -4.25 -20.48
CA VAL A 84 -14.91 -3.79 -19.68
C VAL A 84 -14.53 -3.29 -18.29
N ASP A 85 -13.40 -3.65 -17.67
CA ASP A 85 -13.16 -3.25 -16.29
C ASP A 85 -11.76 -2.75 -15.97
N THR A 86 -11.47 -1.57 -16.46
CA THR A 86 -10.46 -0.68 -15.86
C THR A 86 -10.91 -0.17 -14.47
N LEU A 87 -12.10 -0.54 -13.99
CA LEU A 87 -12.67 0.01 -12.76
C LEU A 87 -12.01 -0.57 -11.50
N ILE A 88 -11.47 -1.80 -11.58
CA ILE A 88 -10.78 -2.50 -10.49
C ILE A 88 -9.38 -2.99 -10.89
N GLY A 89 -8.84 -2.43 -11.97
CA GLY A 89 -7.49 -2.71 -12.46
C GLY A 89 -6.40 -1.99 -11.68
N VAL A 90 -5.16 -2.35 -11.95
CA VAL A 90 -3.94 -1.65 -11.53
C VAL A 90 -3.09 -1.45 -12.77
N PRO A 91 -2.55 -0.25 -13.03
CA PRO A 91 -2.63 0.96 -12.21
C PRO A 91 -3.90 1.78 -12.39
N GLN A 92 -4.66 1.61 -13.48
CA GLN A 92 -5.86 2.37 -13.78
C GLN A 92 -7.08 1.70 -13.15
N ASN A 93 -7.88 2.48 -12.42
CA ASN A 93 -9.16 2.02 -11.87
C ASN A 93 -10.20 3.14 -11.78
N GLY A 94 -11.38 2.82 -11.25
CA GLY A 94 -12.50 3.75 -11.15
C GLY A 94 -12.31 4.90 -10.16
N PHE A 95 -11.31 4.83 -9.30
CA PHE A 95 -11.04 5.83 -8.25
C PHE A 95 -9.79 6.66 -8.54
N GLY A 96 -8.87 6.16 -9.37
CA GLY A 96 -7.65 6.88 -9.69
C GLY A 96 -6.69 6.08 -10.56
N TYR A 97 -5.42 6.49 -10.52
CA TYR A 97 -4.33 5.84 -11.24
C TYR A 97 -3.14 5.67 -10.28
N GLN A 98 -2.88 4.44 -9.83
CA GLN A 98 -1.75 4.15 -8.96
C GLN A 98 -1.26 2.72 -9.15
N TYR A 99 0.06 2.51 -9.24
CA TYR A 99 0.64 1.17 -9.15
C TYR A 99 0.62 0.66 -7.70
N ALA A 100 0.58 -0.65 -7.52
CA ALA A 100 0.74 -1.24 -6.21
C ALA A 100 2.07 -0.79 -5.56
N TYR A 101 2.07 -0.59 -4.25
CA TYR A 101 3.29 -0.35 -3.49
C TYR A 101 4.16 -1.59 -3.52
N HIS A 102 3.56 -2.78 -3.32
CA HIS A 102 4.21 -4.07 -3.39
C HIS A 102 3.40 -5.02 -4.28
N GLY A 103 4.07 -5.71 -5.21
CA GLY A 103 3.43 -6.70 -6.07
C GLY A 103 2.52 -6.10 -7.15
N GLN A 104 1.29 -6.63 -7.26
CA GLN A 104 0.35 -6.37 -8.35
C GLN A 104 -1.05 -5.95 -7.86
N ALA A 105 -1.26 -5.85 -6.55
CA ALA A 105 -2.58 -5.68 -5.95
C ALA A 105 -2.57 -4.70 -4.77
N TYR A 106 -3.73 -4.17 -4.44
CA TYR A 106 -4.01 -3.41 -3.23
C TYR A 106 -5.52 -3.38 -2.98
N ILE A 107 -5.92 -2.92 -1.80
CA ILE A 107 -7.32 -2.64 -1.49
C ILE A 107 -7.55 -1.13 -1.45
N GLY A 108 -8.82 -0.73 -1.56
CA GLY A 108 -9.22 0.66 -1.42
C GLY A 108 -10.52 0.80 -0.66
N MET A 109 -10.69 1.96 -0.03
CA MET A 109 -11.87 2.23 0.79
C MET A 109 -12.15 3.71 0.98
N MET A 110 -13.42 4.02 1.17
CA MET A 110 -13.88 5.34 1.55
C MET A 110 -13.57 5.59 3.04
N THR A 111 -12.70 6.56 3.32
CA THR A 111 -12.33 6.95 4.68
C THR A 111 -13.10 8.16 5.20
N TYR A 112 -13.71 8.92 4.29
CA TYR A 112 -14.59 10.04 4.60
C TYR A 112 -15.65 10.19 3.51
N GLY A 113 -16.90 10.14 3.90
CA GLY A 113 -18.03 10.41 3.02
C GLY A 113 -19.00 11.40 3.68
N ALA A 114 -19.36 12.45 2.93
CA ALA A 114 -20.46 13.33 3.29
C ALA A 114 -21.74 12.77 2.65
N GLY A 115 -22.31 11.73 3.25
CA GLY A 115 -23.58 11.17 2.78
C GLY A 115 -24.72 12.17 2.84
N ALA A 116 -25.77 11.96 2.04
CA ALA A 116 -27.00 12.71 2.12
C ALA A 116 -27.57 12.65 3.55
N GLY A 117 -27.69 13.81 4.21
CA GLY A 117 -28.15 13.89 5.59
C GLY A 117 -27.06 13.93 6.65
N GLY A 118 -25.78 14.09 6.28
CA GLY A 118 -24.67 14.24 7.23
C GLY A 118 -24.20 12.93 7.86
N SER A 119 -24.56 11.80 7.26
CA SER A 119 -24.08 10.49 7.72
C SER A 119 -22.58 10.33 7.49
N SER A 120 -21.88 9.81 8.47
CA SER A 120 -20.46 9.48 8.38
C SER A 120 -20.30 8.16 7.63
N PHE A 121 -20.30 8.19 6.29
CA PHE A 121 -20.06 7.00 5.47
C PHE A 121 -18.59 6.61 5.55
N ARG A 122 -18.33 5.35 5.82
CA ARG A 122 -17.00 4.72 5.90
C ARG A 122 -17.07 3.30 5.36
N GLU A 123 -15.94 2.83 4.87
CA GLU A 123 -15.75 1.43 4.47
C GLU A 123 -14.60 0.83 5.30
N TYR A 124 -14.74 -0.45 5.63
CA TYR A 124 -13.77 -1.16 6.45
C TYR A 124 -13.43 -2.51 5.86
N ALA A 125 -12.14 -2.81 5.77
CA ALA A 125 -11.60 -4.12 5.42
C ALA A 125 -10.83 -4.68 6.62
N GLY A 126 -10.93 -5.97 6.89
CA GLY A 126 -10.23 -6.59 8.00
C GLY A 126 -9.83 -8.03 7.72
N CYS A 127 -8.96 -8.55 8.58
CA CYS A 127 -8.50 -9.92 8.54
C CYS A 127 -8.31 -10.49 9.95
N GLN A 128 -8.36 -11.81 10.06
CA GLN A 128 -7.90 -12.50 11.25
C GLN A 128 -6.38 -12.55 11.23
N LEU A 129 -5.74 -12.20 12.32
CA LEU A 129 -4.29 -12.34 12.50
C LEU A 129 -3.90 -13.82 12.51
N LEU A 130 -2.68 -14.13 12.09
CA LEU A 130 -2.13 -15.50 12.12
C LEU A 130 -2.10 -16.07 13.55
N GLU A 131 -1.87 -15.21 14.53
CA GLU A 131 -1.93 -15.52 15.96
C GLU A 131 -2.51 -14.31 16.71
N PRO A 132 -3.28 -14.49 17.80
CA PRO A 132 -3.71 -13.39 18.63
C PRO A 132 -2.52 -12.65 19.26
N LEU A 133 -2.65 -11.35 19.45
CA LEU A 133 -1.65 -10.55 20.13
C LEU A 133 -1.51 -10.99 21.60
N VAL A 134 -0.30 -10.93 22.12
CA VAL A 134 0.00 -11.27 23.51
C VAL A 134 -0.04 -10.00 24.36
N PRO A 135 -0.94 -9.92 25.37
CA PRO A 135 -1.00 -8.77 26.27
C PRO A 135 0.34 -8.47 26.93
N GLY A 136 0.70 -7.19 27.03
CA GLY A 136 1.97 -6.72 27.56
C GLY A 136 3.12 -6.71 26.53
N THR A 137 2.92 -7.22 25.32
CA THR A 137 3.93 -7.23 24.26
C THR A 137 3.82 -5.99 23.40
N THR A 138 4.96 -5.38 23.06
CA THR A 138 5.02 -4.27 22.11
C THR A 138 4.95 -4.80 20.68
N TYR A 139 4.04 -4.25 19.91
CA TYR A 139 3.92 -4.51 18.48
C TYR A 139 4.24 -3.25 17.68
N TYR A 140 4.95 -3.44 16.58
CA TYR A 140 5.25 -2.41 15.58
C TYR A 140 4.30 -2.59 14.41
N LEU A 141 3.65 -1.50 14.02
CA LEU A 141 2.56 -1.47 13.07
C LEU A 141 2.95 -0.58 11.90
N SER A 142 2.59 -0.97 10.70
CA SER A 142 2.61 -0.07 9.56
C SER A 142 1.68 -0.52 8.44
N PHE A 143 1.32 0.41 7.58
CA PHE A 143 0.74 0.16 6.27
C PHE A 143 1.13 1.29 5.33
N TRP A 144 1.08 1.03 4.03
CA TRP A 144 1.26 2.06 3.02
C TRP A 144 -0.10 2.48 2.49
N THR A 145 -0.29 3.78 2.30
CA THR A 145 -1.53 4.34 1.80
C THR A 145 -1.27 5.43 0.78
N ASN A 146 -2.21 5.60 -0.16
CA ASN A 146 -2.16 6.62 -1.19
C ASN A 146 -3.54 7.20 -1.42
N LEU A 147 -3.64 8.52 -1.61
CA LEU A 147 -4.89 9.18 -1.90
C LEU A 147 -5.36 8.89 -3.33
N ALA A 148 -6.54 8.34 -3.49
CA ALA A 148 -7.17 8.14 -4.79
C ALA A 148 -7.96 9.37 -5.22
N VAL A 149 -7.62 9.94 -6.38
CA VAL A 149 -8.33 11.06 -6.98
C VAL A 149 -8.41 10.93 -8.50
N GLY A 150 -9.39 11.56 -9.11
CA GLY A 150 -9.49 11.67 -10.56
C GLY A 150 -10.04 10.44 -11.27
N GLY A 151 -10.55 9.47 -10.52
CA GLY A 151 -11.19 8.28 -11.07
C GLY A 151 -12.48 8.59 -11.85
N SER A 152 -12.84 7.70 -12.77
CA SER A 152 -13.97 7.87 -13.67
C SER A 152 -15.32 7.43 -13.04
N TYR A 153 -15.27 6.58 -12.03
CA TYR A 153 -16.47 5.99 -11.42
C TYR A 153 -16.99 6.82 -10.25
N TRP A 154 -16.10 7.18 -9.31
CA TRP A 154 -16.49 7.92 -8.11
C TRP A 154 -15.62 9.17 -7.95
N PRO A 155 -16.18 10.37 -8.06
CA PRO A 155 -15.40 11.60 -8.03
C PRO A 155 -14.96 11.94 -6.61
N THR A 156 -13.88 11.35 -6.15
CA THR A 156 -13.18 11.72 -4.93
C THR A 156 -12.21 12.87 -5.22
N ARG A 157 -12.30 13.95 -4.46
CA ARG A 157 -11.51 15.18 -4.64
C ARG A 157 -11.06 15.77 -3.32
N THR A 158 -11.25 15.02 -2.24
CA THR A 158 -10.98 15.42 -0.88
C THR A 158 -10.00 14.43 -0.28
N ALA A 159 -9.02 14.94 0.44
CA ALA A 159 -8.14 14.17 1.30
C ALA A 159 -8.62 14.26 2.75
N SER A 160 -8.33 13.24 3.56
CA SER A 160 -8.64 13.22 4.98
C SER A 160 -7.46 12.73 5.81
N ASN A 161 -7.47 13.03 7.10
CA ASN A 161 -6.66 12.33 8.08
C ASN A 161 -7.37 11.06 8.60
N ASN A 162 -6.80 10.45 9.64
CA ASN A 162 -7.36 9.32 10.40
C ASN A 162 -7.51 8.01 9.60
N VAL A 163 -6.80 7.86 8.47
CA VAL A 163 -6.64 6.52 7.87
C VAL A 163 -5.88 5.65 8.87
N GLY A 164 -6.46 4.55 9.31
CA GLY A 164 -5.92 3.86 10.47
C GLY A 164 -6.19 2.36 10.55
N MET A 165 -5.70 1.80 11.65
CA MET A 165 -5.70 0.39 11.99
C MET A 165 -6.26 0.20 13.40
N LEU A 166 -7.26 -0.67 13.53
CA LEU A 166 -7.90 -1.02 14.79
C LEU A 166 -7.81 -2.53 15.00
N PHE A 167 -7.53 -2.95 16.22
CA PHE A 167 -7.58 -4.37 16.61
C PHE A 167 -8.83 -4.68 17.41
N THR A 168 -9.38 -5.89 17.21
CA THR A 168 -10.52 -6.43 17.98
C THR A 168 -10.27 -7.86 18.41
N MET A 169 -10.91 -8.26 19.52
CA MET A 169 -10.85 -9.65 20.00
C MET A 169 -11.81 -10.55 19.25
N GLU A 170 -12.90 -10.00 18.74
CA GLU A 170 -13.99 -10.75 18.12
C GLU A 170 -14.16 -10.33 16.65
N HIS A 171 -14.69 -11.24 15.86
CA HIS A 171 -15.05 -11.02 14.46
C HIS A 171 -16.36 -10.24 14.37
N ASN A 172 -16.27 -8.92 14.27
CA ASN A 172 -17.43 -8.02 14.28
C ASN A 172 -17.79 -7.56 12.86
N ILE A 173 -18.10 -8.47 11.96
CA ILE A 173 -18.63 -8.09 10.65
C ILE A 173 -20.02 -7.48 10.85
N TRP A 174 -20.21 -6.30 10.27
CA TRP A 174 -21.50 -5.66 10.23
C TRP A 174 -22.28 -6.14 9.00
N GLU A 175 -23.35 -6.87 9.25
CA GLU A 175 -24.27 -7.36 8.21
C GLU A 175 -25.62 -6.63 8.31
N GLY A 176 -25.82 -5.64 7.44
CA GLY A 176 -27.13 -5.00 7.25
C GLY A 176 -27.41 -3.77 8.13
N ASN A 177 -28.63 -3.23 7.99
CA ASN A 177 -29.06 -1.92 8.50
C ASN A 177 -29.54 -1.91 9.97
N SER A 178 -29.19 -2.86 10.81
CA SER A 178 -29.85 -3.08 12.11
C SER A 178 -28.98 -2.79 13.34
N GLY A 179 -27.85 -2.12 13.20
CA GLY A 179 -26.99 -1.76 14.33
C GLY A 179 -26.23 -0.44 14.13
N PRO A 180 -25.58 0.08 15.18
CA PRO A 180 -24.69 1.21 15.02
C PRO A 180 -23.51 0.79 14.12
N PRO A 181 -23.00 1.69 13.26
CA PRO A 181 -21.82 1.43 12.45
C PRO A 181 -20.66 0.91 13.30
N PHE A 182 -19.95 -0.13 12.83
CA PHE A 182 -18.81 -0.68 13.53
C PHE A 182 -17.76 0.40 13.87
N GLY A 183 -17.60 1.35 12.96
CA GLY A 183 -16.39 2.14 12.86
C GLY A 183 -16.28 3.38 13.72
N LEU A 184 -17.38 4.00 14.15
CA LEU A 184 -17.31 5.31 14.83
C LEU A 184 -16.95 5.19 16.32
N ARG A 185 -15.70 4.82 16.61
CA ARG A 185 -15.21 4.67 17.98
C ARG A 185 -14.45 5.89 18.46
N ASN A 186 -14.08 6.83 17.54
CA ASN A 186 -13.19 7.96 17.77
C ASN A 186 -11.84 7.52 18.40
N TYR A 187 -11.35 6.36 17.98
CA TYR A 187 -10.11 5.75 18.42
C TYR A 187 -9.62 4.73 17.40
N ALA A 188 -8.31 4.64 17.21
CA ALA A 188 -7.61 3.56 16.52
C ALA A 188 -6.26 3.30 17.20
N HIS A 189 -5.68 2.11 17.02
CA HIS A 189 -4.37 1.77 17.59
C HIS A 189 -3.21 2.41 16.81
N LEU A 190 -3.44 2.67 15.51
CA LEU A 190 -2.58 3.43 14.64
C LEU A 190 -3.44 4.23 13.68
N TYR A 191 -3.11 5.49 13.41
CA TYR A 191 -3.78 6.31 12.39
C TYR A 191 -2.90 7.48 11.95
N SER A 192 -3.19 8.03 10.77
CA SER A 192 -2.55 9.24 10.28
C SER A 192 -3.11 10.47 11.02
N GLU A 193 -2.30 11.17 11.78
CA GLU A 193 -2.72 12.41 12.44
C GLU A 193 -2.87 13.56 11.42
N GLU A 194 -1.97 13.58 10.44
CA GLU A 194 -1.98 14.56 9.35
C GLU A 194 -2.83 14.10 8.17
N VAL A 195 -3.38 15.07 7.42
CA VAL A 195 -4.09 14.79 6.16
C VAL A 195 -3.11 14.34 5.10
N ILE A 196 -3.30 13.15 4.55
CA ILE A 196 -2.49 12.61 3.47
C ILE A 196 -3.09 13.09 2.15
N ALA A 197 -2.54 14.17 1.58
CA ALA A 197 -3.11 14.87 0.44
C ALA A 197 -2.35 14.66 -0.89
N ASP A 198 -1.21 13.98 -0.87
CA ASP A 198 -0.44 13.67 -2.07
C ASP A 198 -1.02 12.42 -2.76
N PRO A 199 -1.54 12.55 -4.01
CA PRO A 199 -2.06 11.40 -4.75
C PRO A 199 -0.98 10.66 -5.54
N ASP A 200 0.24 11.15 -5.61
CA ASP A 200 1.31 10.61 -6.45
C ASP A 200 2.17 9.59 -5.70
N GLU A 201 2.36 9.81 -4.39
CA GLU A 201 3.29 9.02 -3.60
C GLU A 201 2.54 8.15 -2.57
N TRP A 202 3.04 6.94 -2.40
CA TRP A 202 2.64 6.11 -1.27
C TRP A 202 3.25 6.66 0.02
N VAL A 203 2.45 6.81 1.05
CA VAL A 203 2.85 7.31 2.37
C VAL A 203 2.76 6.16 3.37
N GLN A 204 3.82 5.95 4.14
CA GLN A 204 3.79 4.98 5.23
C GLN A 204 3.17 5.60 6.50
N VAL A 205 2.14 4.97 7.02
CA VAL A 205 1.63 5.22 8.36
C VAL A 205 2.21 4.15 9.29
N SER A 206 2.95 4.54 10.31
CA SER A 206 3.65 3.61 11.18
C SER A 206 3.67 4.06 12.64
N GLY A 207 3.75 3.09 13.53
CA GLY A 207 3.81 3.33 14.98
C GLY A 207 4.00 2.05 15.77
N SER A 208 3.84 2.15 17.08
CA SER A 208 3.89 1.00 17.96
C SER A 208 2.90 1.16 19.11
N PHE A 209 2.44 0.05 19.66
CA PHE A 209 1.64 0.03 20.87
C PHE A 209 1.94 -1.21 21.70
N VAL A 210 1.62 -1.16 22.99
CA VAL A 210 1.65 -2.31 23.86
C VAL A 210 0.26 -2.92 23.85
N ALA A 211 0.12 -4.17 23.42
CA ALA A 211 -1.17 -4.83 23.41
C ALA A 211 -1.68 -4.97 24.85
N ASP A 212 -2.89 -4.49 25.12
CA ASP A 212 -3.57 -4.63 26.42
C ASP A 212 -4.53 -5.83 26.46
N SER A 213 -4.79 -6.42 25.31
CA SER A 213 -5.72 -7.54 25.13
C SER A 213 -5.20 -8.53 24.07
N ALA A 214 -5.76 -9.75 24.07
CA ALA A 214 -5.45 -10.79 23.08
C ALA A 214 -6.25 -10.54 21.80
N TYR A 215 -5.93 -9.47 21.08
CA TYR A 215 -6.57 -9.13 19.84
C TYR A 215 -6.32 -10.17 18.76
N ALA A 216 -7.37 -10.65 18.13
CA ALA A 216 -7.30 -11.69 17.10
C ALA A 216 -7.57 -11.17 15.68
N TYR A 217 -8.07 -9.95 15.54
CA TYR A 217 -8.46 -9.37 14.25
C TYR A 217 -7.90 -7.96 14.11
N LEU A 218 -7.58 -7.62 12.88
CA LEU A 218 -7.15 -6.30 12.42
C LEU A 218 -8.20 -5.75 11.45
N VAL A 219 -8.51 -4.47 11.58
CA VAL A 219 -9.41 -3.73 10.70
C VAL A 219 -8.74 -2.45 10.23
N LEU A 220 -8.88 -2.12 8.95
CA LEU A 220 -8.42 -0.89 8.31
C LEU A 220 -9.60 0.01 7.99
N GLY A 221 -9.42 1.32 8.13
CA GLY A 221 -10.43 2.33 7.83
C GLY A 221 -10.23 3.64 8.60
N ASN A 222 -11.24 4.49 8.63
CA ASN A 222 -11.28 5.68 9.48
C ASN A 222 -12.32 5.51 10.58
N PHE A 223 -11.89 5.39 11.82
CA PHE A 223 -12.71 5.10 13.01
C PHE A 223 -13.22 6.36 13.73
N PHE A 224 -13.03 7.52 13.13
CA PHE A 224 -13.40 8.81 13.72
C PHE A 224 -14.62 9.40 13.01
N SER A 225 -15.42 10.11 13.76
CA SER A 225 -16.57 10.84 13.22
C SER A 225 -16.13 11.97 12.26
N ASN A 226 -17.05 12.46 11.43
CA ASN A 226 -16.76 13.60 10.55
C ASN A 226 -16.31 14.84 11.32
N ALA A 227 -16.80 15.02 12.57
CA ALA A 227 -16.41 16.15 13.43
C ALA A 227 -14.94 16.08 13.92
N LEU A 228 -14.35 14.89 13.88
CA LEU A 228 -12.98 14.63 14.32
C LEU A 228 -12.07 14.21 13.14
N THR A 229 -12.54 14.36 11.91
CA THR A 229 -11.80 14.07 10.70
C THR A 229 -11.55 15.36 9.93
N ASP A 230 -10.30 15.77 9.85
CA ASP A 230 -9.89 16.92 9.06
C ASP A 230 -9.84 16.56 7.57
N THR A 231 -10.20 17.52 6.72
CA THR A 231 -10.26 17.31 5.27
C THR A 231 -9.69 18.50 4.51
N ILE A 232 -9.08 18.20 3.34
CA ILE A 232 -8.57 19.19 2.39
C ILE A 232 -9.13 18.88 1.01
N THR A 233 -9.67 19.87 0.30
CA THR A 233 -10.05 19.72 -1.10
C THR A 233 -8.79 19.79 -1.97
N VAL A 234 -8.48 18.70 -2.67
CA VAL A 234 -7.26 18.59 -3.51
C VAL A 234 -7.53 18.86 -5.00
N LEU A 235 -8.77 18.66 -5.46
CA LEU A 235 -9.20 18.99 -6.81
C LEU A 235 -10.49 19.80 -6.80
N PRO A 236 -10.67 20.77 -7.72
CA PRO A 236 -11.90 21.54 -7.78
C PRO A 236 -13.09 20.69 -8.27
N GLY A 237 -14.29 21.02 -7.79
CA GLY A 237 -15.55 20.41 -8.18
C GLY A 237 -16.24 19.65 -7.06
N LEU A 238 -17.34 18.98 -7.40
CA LEU A 238 -18.09 18.18 -6.43
C LEU A 238 -17.24 16.98 -6.00
N SER A 239 -17.09 16.81 -4.68
CA SER A 239 -16.45 15.65 -4.08
C SER A 239 -17.47 14.84 -3.29
N LEU A 240 -17.44 13.53 -3.41
CA LEU A 240 -18.25 12.60 -2.63
C LEU A 240 -17.51 12.09 -1.38
N GLY A 241 -16.26 12.48 -1.21
CA GLY A 241 -15.47 12.12 -0.03
C GLY A 241 -13.97 11.94 -0.30
N ALA A 242 -13.31 11.28 0.65
CA ALA A 242 -11.92 10.86 0.57
C ALA A 242 -11.83 9.34 0.44
N TYR A 243 -11.07 8.88 -0.53
CA TYR A 243 -10.84 7.46 -0.82
C TYR A 243 -9.34 7.17 -0.82
N TYR A 244 -8.94 6.09 -0.17
CA TYR A 244 -7.53 5.72 -0.07
C TYR A 244 -7.29 4.29 -0.50
N PHE A 245 -6.19 4.09 -1.22
CA PHE A 245 -5.60 2.79 -1.46
C PHE A 245 -4.73 2.40 -0.26
N ILE A 246 -4.71 1.11 0.08
CA ILE A 246 -3.90 0.55 1.17
C ILE A 246 -3.19 -0.71 0.69
N ASP A 247 -1.91 -0.82 1.02
CA ASP A 247 -1.03 -1.94 0.67
C ASP A 247 0.00 -2.19 1.77
N ALA A 248 0.68 -3.32 1.72
CA ALA A 248 1.83 -3.68 2.55
C ALA A 248 1.60 -3.46 4.07
N VAL A 249 0.61 -4.16 4.60
CA VAL A 249 0.18 -4.08 6.01
C VAL A 249 1.08 -4.92 6.91
N CYS A 250 1.56 -4.36 8.00
CA CYS A 250 2.50 -4.99 8.92
C CYS A 250 2.02 -4.96 10.36
N VAL A 251 2.10 -6.11 11.02
CA VAL A 251 2.00 -6.27 12.49
C VAL A 251 3.08 -7.23 12.95
N THR A 252 4.07 -6.76 13.69
CA THR A 252 5.22 -7.58 14.10
C THR A 252 5.75 -7.16 15.47
N THR A 253 6.47 -8.04 16.15
CA THR A 253 7.23 -7.71 17.36
C THR A 253 8.63 -7.15 17.05
N SER A 254 9.06 -7.20 15.80
CA SER A 254 10.35 -6.67 15.38
C SER A 254 10.33 -5.16 15.26
N HIS A 255 11.23 -4.48 15.95
CA HIS A 255 11.42 -3.01 15.83
C HIS A 255 11.78 -2.56 14.39
N ALA A 256 12.39 -3.44 13.59
CA ALA A 256 12.69 -3.13 12.19
C ALA A 256 11.46 -3.08 11.28
N GLY A 257 10.27 -3.42 11.81
CA GLY A 257 9.04 -3.51 11.01
C GLY A 257 9.01 -4.78 10.16
N CYS A 258 8.19 -4.82 9.12
CA CYS A 258 8.14 -5.91 8.15
C CYS A 258 8.93 -5.53 6.90
N ASP A 259 9.73 -6.47 6.44
CA ASP A 259 10.44 -6.32 5.17
C ASP A 259 9.50 -6.75 4.04
N PHE A 260 8.90 -5.78 3.37
CA PHE A 260 8.28 -5.99 2.08
C PHE A 260 9.39 -5.82 1.05
N ALA A 261 10.03 -6.95 0.68
CA ALA A 261 10.93 -6.94 -0.45
C ALA A 261 10.12 -6.45 -1.67
N THR A 262 10.19 -5.18 -1.94
CA THR A 262 9.57 -4.59 -3.11
C THR A 262 10.16 -5.32 -4.31
N GLY A 263 9.34 -6.10 -5.02
CA GLY A 263 9.75 -6.69 -6.31
C GLY A 263 10.13 -5.59 -7.32
N PHE A 264 9.86 -4.36 -6.94
CA PHE A 264 10.32 -3.12 -7.56
C PHE A 264 11.08 -2.35 -6.48
N SER A 265 12.39 -2.50 -6.43
CA SER A 265 13.21 -1.52 -5.74
C SER A 265 12.93 -0.17 -6.41
N LYS A 266 12.28 0.77 -5.69
CA LYS A 266 12.37 2.19 -6.06
C LYS A 266 13.89 2.45 -6.12
N PRO A 267 14.47 2.80 -7.25
CA PRO A 267 15.88 3.14 -7.29
C PRO A 267 16.05 4.31 -6.34
N GLU A 268 16.80 4.12 -5.28
CA GLU A 268 17.34 5.21 -4.48
C GLU A 268 18.14 6.07 -5.45
N ASN A 269 17.62 7.24 -5.84
CA ASN A 269 18.20 8.23 -6.75
C ASN A 269 18.11 8.08 -8.28
N ASP A 270 17.16 7.35 -8.86
CA ASP A 270 16.81 7.62 -10.25
C ASP A 270 15.63 8.62 -10.32
N GLU A 271 15.88 9.86 -9.94
CA GLU A 271 15.05 10.96 -10.41
C GLU A 271 15.20 10.99 -11.92
N LEU A 272 14.19 10.48 -12.65
CA LEU A 272 14.08 10.75 -14.08
C LEU A 272 13.54 12.17 -14.23
N PRO A 273 14.40 13.17 -14.46
CA PRO A 273 13.95 14.54 -14.59
C PRO A 273 13.00 14.66 -15.77
N LEU A 274 11.80 15.17 -15.52
CA LEU A 274 10.79 15.43 -16.52
C LEU A 274 10.54 16.93 -16.61
N TYR A 275 10.77 17.52 -17.78
CA TYR A 275 10.62 18.94 -17.99
C TYR A 275 10.32 19.30 -19.48
N PRO A 276 9.77 20.48 -19.74
CA PRO A 276 9.14 21.39 -18.79
C PRO A 276 7.83 20.82 -18.23
N ASN A 277 7.49 21.17 -17.00
CA ASN A 277 6.18 20.87 -16.44
C ASN A 277 5.66 22.13 -15.74
N PRO A 278 4.61 22.80 -16.23
CA PRO A 278 3.76 22.42 -17.38
C PRO A 278 4.48 22.43 -18.73
N ALA A 279 4.03 21.53 -19.62
CA ALA A 279 4.48 21.39 -20.99
C ALA A 279 3.58 22.20 -21.95
N SER A 280 4.16 22.90 -22.92
CA SER A 280 3.40 23.59 -23.96
C SER A 280 3.47 22.87 -25.31
N ASP A 281 4.65 22.49 -25.74
CA ASP A 281 4.93 21.89 -27.04
C ASP A 281 5.56 20.50 -26.97
N HIS A 282 6.34 20.23 -25.94
CA HIS A 282 6.95 18.92 -25.69
C HIS A 282 7.31 18.73 -24.21
N ILE A 283 7.53 17.49 -23.82
CA ILE A 283 8.19 17.10 -22.55
C ILE A 283 9.45 16.31 -22.85
N VAL A 284 10.39 16.40 -21.96
CA VAL A 284 11.66 15.67 -22.00
C VAL A 284 11.78 14.86 -20.71
N LEU A 285 12.10 13.59 -20.85
CA LEU A 285 12.50 12.72 -19.75
C LEU A 285 13.95 12.33 -19.96
N GLU A 286 14.82 12.69 -19.02
CA GLU A 286 16.24 12.29 -19.03
C GLU A 286 16.43 10.92 -18.35
N HIS A 287 17.56 10.26 -18.63
CA HIS A 287 17.94 8.97 -18.08
C HIS A 287 16.91 7.86 -18.31
N ALA A 288 16.08 8.01 -19.33
CA ALA A 288 15.02 7.06 -19.65
C ALA A 288 15.54 5.69 -20.14
N GLY A 289 16.81 5.58 -20.50
CA GLY A 289 17.64 4.49 -21.02
C GLY A 289 16.97 3.15 -21.23
N GLY A 290 16.55 2.86 -22.48
CA GLY A 290 16.03 1.57 -22.93
C GLY A 290 14.71 1.15 -22.26
N GLY A 291 13.73 0.71 -22.98
CA GLY A 291 12.46 0.26 -22.42
C GLY A 291 11.26 0.67 -23.27
N SER A 292 10.07 0.35 -22.79
CA SER A 292 8.80 0.84 -23.36
C SER A 292 8.26 1.98 -22.50
N TRP A 293 7.54 2.88 -23.15
CA TRP A 293 6.84 3.95 -22.46
C TRP A 293 5.39 4.05 -22.94
N GLU A 294 4.52 4.55 -22.08
CA GLU A 294 3.12 4.83 -22.40
C GLU A 294 2.66 6.08 -21.65
N VAL A 295 1.74 6.82 -22.25
CA VAL A 295 1.11 8.01 -21.65
C VAL A 295 -0.38 7.79 -21.60
N HIS A 296 -0.96 8.10 -20.45
CA HIS A 296 -2.40 8.09 -20.20
C HIS A 296 -2.85 9.46 -19.69
N ASP A 297 -4.08 9.85 -20.02
CA ASP A 297 -4.72 10.99 -19.37
C ASP A 297 -5.29 10.57 -17.99
N MET A 298 -5.81 11.53 -17.24
CA MET A 298 -6.36 11.27 -15.89
C MET A 298 -7.65 10.45 -15.87
N LEU A 299 -8.22 10.14 -17.04
CA LEU A 299 -9.32 9.19 -17.20
C LEU A 299 -8.83 7.79 -17.60
N GLY A 300 -7.50 7.58 -17.61
CA GLY A 300 -6.86 6.34 -18.03
C GLY A 300 -6.92 6.05 -19.51
N ARG A 301 -7.35 7.01 -20.34
CA ARG A 301 -7.37 6.81 -21.79
C ARG A 301 -5.94 6.85 -22.31
N HIS A 302 -5.58 5.84 -23.07
CA HIS A 302 -4.28 5.79 -23.73
C HIS A 302 -4.12 6.96 -24.71
N VAL A 303 -3.01 7.68 -24.60
CA VAL A 303 -2.68 8.85 -25.41
C VAL A 303 -1.58 8.55 -26.41
N ALA A 304 -0.49 7.93 -25.94
CA ALA A 304 0.65 7.59 -26.77
C ALA A 304 1.49 6.48 -26.14
N ASN A 305 2.22 5.72 -26.94
CA ASN A 305 3.20 4.74 -26.47
C ASN A 305 4.37 4.61 -27.44
N GLY A 306 5.43 3.91 -26.98
CA GLY A 306 6.58 3.65 -27.82
C GLY A 306 7.73 2.98 -27.09
N ARG A 307 8.91 3.02 -27.71
CA ARG A 307 10.16 2.57 -27.09
C ARG A 307 11.12 3.74 -26.92
N VAL A 308 11.83 3.72 -25.81
CA VAL A 308 12.91 4.69 -25.58
C VAL A 308 14.11 4.28 -26.41
N VAL A 309 14.61 5.18 -27.25
CA VAL A 309 15.84 5.02 -28.04
C VAL A 309 16.90 5.95 -27.44
N GLY A 310 17.93 5.39 -26.86
CA GLY A 310 18.95 6.17 -26.14
C GLY A 310 18.57 6.46 -24.68
N ASP A 311 19.11 7.55 -24.11
CA ASP A 311 18.97 7.90 -22.70
C ASP A 311 17.96 9.04 -22.46
N ARG A 312 17.43 9.60 -23.53
CA ARG A 312 16.52 10.74 -23.52
C ARG A 312 15.26 10.45 -24.30
N LEU A 313 14.10 10.69 -23.69
CA LEU A 313 12.80 10.62 -24.36
C LEU A 313 12.23 12.03 -24.53
N VAL A 314 11.87 12.39 -25.77
CA VAL A 314 11.20 13.66 -26.08
C VAL A 314 9.84 13.34 -26.68
N LEU A 315 8.78 13.85 -26.06
CA LEU A 315 7.40 13.63 -26.49
C LEU A 315 6.75 14.96 -26.88
N PRO A 316 6.27 15.11 -28.13
CA PRO A 316 5.51 16.29 -28.51
C PRO A 316 4.13 16.30 -27.86
N THR A 317 3.73 17.43 -27.30
CA THR A 317 2.45 17.60 -26.59
C THR A 317 1.49 18.55 -27.29
N THR A 318 1.88 19.16 -28.39
CA THR A 318 1.09 20.17 -29.11
C THR A 318 -0.30 19.71 -29.57
N SER A 319 -0.47 18.41 -29.81
CA SER A 319 -1.76 17.83 -30.23
C SER A 319 -2.60 17.29 -29.09
N TRP A 320 -2.10 17.36 -27.84
CA TRP A 320 -2.80 16.83 -26.69
C TRP A 320 -3.68 17.89 -26.04
N PRO A 321 -4.88 17.57 -25.60
CA PRO A 321 -5.72 18.51 -24.86
C PRO A 321 -5.01 19.06 -23.61
N GLN A 322 -5.36 20.27 -23.20
CA GLN A 322 -4.90 20.79 -21.90
C GLN A 322 -5.40 19.87 -20.79
N GLY A 323 -4.52 19.52 -19.87
CA GLY A 323 -4.84 18.62 -18.78
C GLY A 323 -3.62 17.95 -18.17
N GLN A 324 -3.87 17.09 -17.20
CA GLN A 324 -2.85 16.29 -16.52
C GLN A 324 -2.70 14.92 -17.19
N TYR A 325 -1.48 14.45 -17.28
CA TYR A 325 -1.08 13.20 -17.90
C TYR A 325 -0.12 12.42 -17.04
N VAL A 326 -0.08 11.10 -17.22
CA VAL A 326 0.87 10.19 -16.58
C VAL A 326 1.74 9.54 -17.65
N LEU A 327 3.04 9.71 -17.55
CA LEU A 327 4.04 9.00 -18.35
C LEU A 327 4.59 7.84 -17.52
N SER A 328 4.45 6.63 -18.03
CA SER A 328 5.02 5.40 -17.46
C SER A 328 6.15 4.91 -18.34
N VAL A 329 7.33 4.67 -17.77
CA VAL A 329 8.48 4.07 -18.46
C VAL A 329 8.81 2.75 -17.82
N ARG A 330 8.76 1.67 -18.59
CA ARG A 330 9.06 0.31 -18.15
C ARG A 330 10.47 -0.09 -18.62
N LYS A 331 11.35 -0.35 -17.66
CA LYS A 331 12.71 -0.85 -17.89
C LYS A 331 12.84 -2.22 -17.23
N GLU A 332 13.02 -3.29 -18.01
CA GLU A 332 13.13 -4.66 -17.50
C GLU A 332 12.01 -5.02 -16.49
N LYS A 333 12.34 -4.96 -15.19
CA LYS A 333 11.41 -5.23 -14.08
C LYS A 333 10.98 -3.96 -13.33
N GLN A 334 11.38 -2.78 -13.77
CA GLN A 334 11.07 -1.50 -13.13
C GLN A 334 10.11 -0.68 -13.98
N VAL A 335 9.14 -0.07 -13.33
CA VAL A 335 8.25 0.92 -13.93
C VAL A 335 8.44 2.24 -13.18
N VAL A 336 8.81 3.27 -13.90
CA VAL A 336 8.92 4.62 -13.37
C VAL A 336 7.78 5.45 -13.94
N GLN A 337 7.06 6.16 -13.07
CA GLN A 337 5.97 7.06 -13.45
C GLN A 337 6.30 8.50 -13.16
N ARG A 338 5.81 9.40 -14.03
CA ARG A 338 5.87 10.85 -13.85
C ARG A 338 4.57 11.48 -14.28
N ARG A 339 4.01 12.34 -13.44
CA ARG A 339 2.88 13.20 -13.82
C ARG A 339 3.37 14.51 -14.39
N PHE A 340 2.63 15.05 -15.35
CA PHE A 340 2.90 16.35 -15.93
C PHE A 340 1.62 16.99 -16.43
N ASN A 341 1.66 18.32 -16.54
CA ASN A 341 0.55 19.11 -17.04
C ASN A 341 0.86 19.61 -18.45
N VAL A 342 -0.12 19.56 -19.34
CA VAL A 342 -0.08 20.19 -20.67
C VAL A 342 -0.92 21.46 -20.61
N MET A 343 -0.32 22.58 -21.00
CA MET A 343 -0.94 23.91 -21.04
C MET A 343 -0.50 24.60 -22.35
N HIS A 344 -1.48 25.04 -23.16
CA HIS A 344 -1.26 25.78 -24.39
C HIS A 344 -1.74 27.22 -24.28
#